data_9011c5824f9bfae57e734bdd361f67dc
#
_entry.id   9011c5824f9bfae57e734bdd361f67dc
#
_cell.length_a   1.000
_cell.length_b   1.000
_cell.length_c   1.000
_cell.angle_alpha   90.00
_cell.angle_beta   90.00
_cell.angle_gamma   90.00
#
_symmetry.space_group_name_H-M   'P 1'
#
loop_
_entity.id
_entity.type
_entity.pdbx_description
1 polymer ?
#
loop_
_entity_poly.entity_id
_entity_poly.type
_entity_poly.pdbx_seq_one_letter_code
_entity_poly.pdbx_strand_id
1 'polypeptide(L)'
;MPTFEPLTVLFFIIALVPGMLLHELAHGWVAVRMGDHTPRFAGRLTLSPRPHIDAFGTVIVPALLLLPVLFGRGGLAFGYMKPMPLNPQNLRNPDAQTTIIALAGMATNLVLAVIGAAALRLTGTTGLVGEFLAIWVFTNVLLTAFHIIPVPPLDASKILARFLPPRARSVYESWEPFGALFVLAILFLIPSPILGIVEAIAGGLVDLLTA
;
A
#
# COMPACT_ATOMS: atom_id res chain seq x y z
N MET A 1 -0.31 -4.70 -24.88
CA MET A 1 -0.52 -3.83 -23.72
C MET A 1 -1.99 -3.93 -23.36
N PRO A 2 -2.38 -4.19 -22.11
CA PRO A 2 -3.79 -4.18 -21.74
C PRO A 2 -4.33 -2.77 -22.03
N THR A 3 -5.35 -2.71 -22.84
CA THR A 3 -6.16 -1.51 -23.01
C THR A 3 -6.83 -1.25 -21.67
N PHE A 4 -6.54 -0.15 -21.01
CA PHE A 4 -7.23 0.22 -19.76
C PHE A 4 -8.69 0.55 -20.13
N GLU A 5 -9.52 -0.46 -20.11
CA GLU A 5 -10.97 -0.29 -20.21
C GLU A 5 -11.42 0.62 -19.06
N PRO A 6 -12.26 1.62 -19.30
CA PRO A 6 -12.74 2.54 -18.25
C PRO A 6 -13.33 1.81 -17.04
N LEU A 7 -13.95 0.68 -17.26
CA LEU A 7 -14.54 -0.15 -16.20
C LEU A 7 -13.46 -0.80 -15.31
N THR A 8 -12.38 -1.30 -15.91
CA THR A 8 -11.23 -1.87 -15.18
C THR A 8 -10.58 -0.81 -14.29
N VAL A 9 -10.42 0.42 -14.81
CA VAL A 9 -9.91 1.56 -14.02
C VAL A 9 -10.85 1.89 -12.85
N LEU A 10 -12.15 1.91 -13.10
CA LEU A 10 -13.15 2.16 -12.05
C LEU A 10 -13.09 1.08 -10.94
N PHE A 11 -13.03 -0.20 -11.32
CA PHE A 11 -12.92 -1.30 -10.37
C PHE A 11 -11.61 -1.23 -9.58
N PHE A 12 -10.51 -0.86 -10.23
CA PHE A 12 -9.24 -0.66 -9.56
C PHE A 12 -9.33 0.45 -8.50
N ILE A 13 -9.93 1.59 -8.80
CA ILE A 13 -10.12 2.69 -7.85
C ILE A 13 -11.01 2.25 -6.68
N ILE A 14 -12.12 1.53 -6.96
CA ILE A 14 -13.04 1.01 -5.94
C ILE A 14 -12.34 -0.02 -5.03
N ALA A 15 -11.38 -0.77 -5.53
CA ALA A 15 -10.58 -1.70 -4.73
C ALA A 15 -9.44 -0.99 -3.97
N LEU A 16 -8.77 -0.03 -4.61
CA LEU A 16 -7.59 0.65 -4.10
C LEU A 16 -7.90 1.51 -2.87
N VAL A 17 -8.98 2.31 -2.93
CA VAL A 17 -9.30 3.24 -1.83
C VAL A 17 -9.61 2.51 -0.52
N PRO A 18 -10.49 1.50 -0.46
CA PRO A 18 -10.67 0.71 0.76
C PRO A 18 -9.42 -0.07 1.17
N GLY A 19 -8.68 -0.61 0.22
CA GLY A 19 -7.42 -1.35 0.48
C GLY A 19 -6.41 -0.48 1.22
N MET A 20 -6.13 0.73 0.72
CA MET A 20 -5.23 1.69 1.37
C MET A 20 -5.81 2.19 2.71
N LEU A 21 -7.11 2.46 2.79
CA LEU A 21 -7.74 2.96 4.01
C LEU A 21 -7.66 1.92 5.14
N LEU A 22 -7.98 0.67 4.87
CA LEU A 22 -7.93 -0.41 5.85
C LEU A 22 -6.50 -0.73 6.26
N HIS A 23 -5.55 -0.63 5.35
CA HIS A 23 -4.12 -0.74 5.61
C HIS A 23 -3.67 0.32 6.64
N GLU A 24 -3.97 1.60 6.39
CA GLU A 24 -3.64 2.69 7.31
C GLU A 24 -4.34 2.55 8.67
N LEU A 25 -5.61 2.15 8.66
CA LEU A 25 -6.35 1.89 9.89
C LEU A 25 -5.74 0.76 10.71
N ALA A 26 -5.23 -0.29 10.07
CA ALA A 26 -4.57 -1.39 10.76
C ALA A 26 -3.33 -0.90 11.54
N HIS A 27 -2.49 -0.05 10.94
CA HIS A 27 -1.38 0.59 11.65
C HIS A 27 -1.87 1.33 12.90
N GLY A 28 -2.89 2.18 12.74
CA GLY A 28 -3.42 2.97 13.84
C GLY A 28 -4.06 2.13 14.95
N TRP A 29 -4.80 1.07 14.60
CA TRP A 29 -5.42 0.17 15.58
C TRP A 29 -4.38 -0.62 16.38
N VAL A 30 -3.38 -1.13 15.71
CA VAL A 30 -2.28 -1.87 16.37
C VAL A 30 -1.45 -0.93 17.24
N ALA A 31 -1.14 0.29 16.77
CA ALA A 31 -0.44 1.29 17.56
C ALA A 31 -1.16 1.61 18.86
N VAL A 32 -2.47 1.87 18.81
CA VAL A 32 -3.29 2.15 20.01
C VAL A 32 -3.28 0.96 20.98
N ARG A 33 -3.38 -0.27 20.49
CA ARG A 33 -3.31 -1.46 21.35
C ARG A 33 -1.94 -1.64 21.99
N MET A 34 -0.89 -1.09 21.40
CA MET A 34 0.47 -1.11 21.91
C MET A 34 0.84 0.09 22.79
N GLY A 35 -0.09 1.05 22.97
CA GLY A 35 0.05 2.21 23.86
C GLY A 35 0.23 3.55 23.15
N ASP A 36 0.41 3.56 21.84
CA ASP A 36 0.47 4.82 21.09
C ASP A 36 -0.93 5.30 20.67
N HIS A 37 -1.48 6.21 21.46
CA HIS A 37 -2.79 6.80 21.20
C HIS A 37 -2.77 7.97 20.22
N THR A 38 -1.63 8.30 19.61
CA THR A 38 -1.48 9.39 18.62
C THR A 38 -2.49 9.28 17.48
N PRO A 39 -2.75 8.11 16.85
CA PRO A 39 -3.75 7.96 15.80
C PRO A 39 -5.16 8.33 16.25
N ARG A 40 -5.50 8.00 17.50
CA ARG A 40 -6.81 8.28 18.10
C ARG A 40 -7.00 9.79 18.31
N PHE A 41 -6.00 10.45 18.92
CA PHE A 41 -6.06 11.90 19.18
C PHE A 41 -6.04 12.71 17.88
N ALA A 42 -5.39 12.21 16.84
CA ALA A 42 -5.41 12.82 15.52
C ALA A 42 -6.72 12.61 14.74
N GLY A 43 -7.71 11.90 15.30
CA GLY A 43 -8.97 11.61 14.62
C GLY A 43 -8.85 10.71 13.39
N ARG A 44 -7.77 9.89 13.34
CA ARG A 44 -7.43 9.08 12.16
C ARG A 44 -8.01 7.66 12.20
N LEU A 45 -8.61 7.23 13.31
CA LEU A 45 -9.24 5.92 13.44
C LEU A 45 -10.70 5.96 12.97
N THR A 46 -10.91 6.26 11.72
CA THR A 46 -12.22 6.38 11.07
C THR A 46 -12.21 5.78 9.67
N LEU A 47 -13.32 5.18 9.27
CA LEU A 47 -13.55 4.69 7.90
C LEU A 47 -13.86 5.83 6.91
N SER A 48 -14.02 7.07 7.37
CA SER A 48 -14.11 8.22 6.48
C SER A 48 -12.77 8.41 5.74
N PRO A 49 -12.75 8.49 4.40
CA PRO A 49 -11.51 8.69 3.67
C PRO A 49 -10.93 10.10 3.85
N ARG A 50 -11.76 11.10 4.19
CA ARG A 50 -11.34 12.51 4.27
C ARG A 50 -10.08 12.78 5.09
N PRO A 51 -9.93 12.29 6.34
CA PRO A 51 -8.72 12.50 7.13
C PRO A 51 -7.48 11.80 6.55
N HIS A 52 -7.67 10.82 5.65
CA HIS A 52 -6.60 10.03 5.06
C HIS A 52 -6.15 10.52 3.68
N ILE A 53 -6.86 11.50 3.12
CA ILE A 53 -6.49 12.10 1.84
C ILE A 53 -5.23 12.96 2.03
N ASP A 54 -4.23 12.70 1.20
CA ASP A 54 -3.07 13.55 0.98
C ASP A 54 -3.21 14.22 -0.38
N ALA A 55 -3.13 15.54 -0.42
CA ALA A 55 -3.33 16.29 -1.67
C ALA A 55 -2.32 15.87 -2.76
N PHE A 56 -1.09 15.61 -2.37
CA PHE A 56 -0.04 15.19 -3.30
C PHE A 56 -0.17 13.72 -3.66
N GLY A 57 -0.18 12.83 -2.65
CA GLY A 57 -0.15 11.38 -2.85
C GLY A 57 -1.45 10.78 -3.36
N THR A 58 -2.59 11.30 -2.91
CA THR A 58 -3.90 10.74 -3.26
C THR A 58 -4.52 11.38 -4.51
N VAL A 59 -4.09 12.61 -4.87
CA VAL A 59 -4.69 13.34 -6.00
C VAL A 59 -3.67 13.63 -7.10
N ILE A 60 -2.58 14.34 -6.77
CA ILE A 60 -1.63 14.84 -7.79
C ILE A 60 -0.86 13.66 -8.40
N VAL A 61 -0.33 12.76 -7.59
CA VAL A 61 0.46 11.61 -8.08
C VAL A 61 -0.35 10.70 -9.00
N PRO A 62 -1.55 10.22 -8.65
CA PRO A 62 -2.37 9.43 -9.56
C PRO A 62 -2.71 10.19 -10.85
N ALA A 63 -3.05 11.48 -10.74
CA ALA A 63 -3.37 12.29 -11.90
C ALA A 63 -2.18 12.39 -12.88
N LEU A 64 -0.97 12.63 -12.37
CA LEU A 64 0.25 12.68 -13.19
C LEU A 64 0.57 11.34 -13.84
N LEU A 65 0.41 10.24 -13.11
CA LEU A 65 0.70 8.89 -13.59
C LEU A 65 -0.32 8.37 -14.61
N LEU A 66 -1.55 8.90 -14.56
CA LEU A 66 -2.60 8.60 -15.53
C LEU A 66 -2.54 9.49 -16.78
N LEU A 67 -1.82 10.62 -16.75
CA LEU A 67 -1.69 11.49 -17.92
C LEU A 67 -1.23 10.75 -19.21
N PRO A 68 -0.22 9.84 -19.17
CA PRO A 68 0.19 9.11 -20.37
C PRO A 68 -0.93 8.27 -21.00
N VAL A 69 -1.89 7.78 -20.16
CA VAL A 69 -3.04 7.00 -20.65
C VAL A 69 -3.93 7.83 -21.57
N LEU A 70 -4.09 9.13 -21.28
CA LEU A 70 -4.87 10.07 -22.13
C LEU A 70 -4.28 10.24 -23.54
N PHE A 71 -2.99 9.95 -23.69
CA PHE A 71 -2.27 10.02 -24.97
C PHE A 71 -2.05 8.62 -25.58
N GLY A 72 -2.82 7.62 -25.18
CA GLY A 72 -2.71 6.24 -25.69
C GLY A 72 -1.41 5.52 -25.29
N ARG A 73 -0.69 6.03 -24.29
CA ARG A 73 0.50 5.40 -23.72
C ARG A 73 0.12 4.62 -22.46
N GLY A 74 0.87 3.55 -22.15
CA GLY A 74 0.71 2.84 -20.88
C GLY A 74 0.90 3.79 -19.71
N GLY A 75 0.06 3.68 -18.69
CA GLY A 75 0.17 4.44 -17.45
C GLY A 75 0.33 3.50 -16.25
N LEU A 76 0.82 4.02 -15.14
CA LEU A 76 0.86 3.33 -13.87
C LEU A 76 -0.20 3.96 -12.95
N ALA A 77 -1.10 3.16 -12.42
CA ALA A 77 -2.02 3.62 -11.39
C ALA A 77 -1.35 3.43 -10.01
N PHE A 78 -0.82 4.49 -9.47
CA PHE A 78 -0.20 4.54 -8.15
C PHE A 78 -0.66 5.77 -7.40
N GLY A 79 -0.84 5.63 -6.10
CA GLY A 79 -1.13 6.72 -5.19
C GLY A 79 -0.92 6.23 -3.75
N TYR A 80 -0.84 7.15 -2.81
CA TYR A 80 -0.75 6.84 -1.40
C TYR A 80 -1.70 7.72 -0.58
N MET A 81 -2.11 7.21 0.56
CA MET A 81 -2.85 7.98 1.55
C MET A 81 -1.89 8.69 2.51
N LYS A 82 -2.39 9.71 3.19
CA LYS A 82 -1.65 10.38 4.26
C LYS A 82 -1.24 9.34 5.31
N PRO A 83 0.05 9.18 5.62
CA PRO A 83 0.51 8.16 6.55
C PRO A 83 -0.11 8.28 7.94
N MET A 84 -0.32 7.16 8.62
CA MET A 84 -0.83 7.14 9.99
C MET A 84 0.16 7.83 10.93
N PRO A 85 -0.26 8.85 11.71
CA PRO A 85 0.64 9.49 12.66
C PRO A 85 0.95 8.53 13.80
N LEU A 86 2.23 8.27 14.00
CA LEU A 86 2.76 7.38 15.05
C LEU A 86 3.79 8.13 15.88
N ASN A 87 3.81 7.85 17.18
CA ASN A 87 4.86 8.33 18.08
C ASN A 87 5.55 7.15 18.78
N PRO A 88 6.71 6.71 18.28
CA PRO A 88 7.42 5.58 18.86
C PRO A 88 7.79 5.74 20.34
N GLN A 89 7.85 6.98 20.86
CA GLN A 89 8.13 7.26 22.27
C GLN A 89 7.01 6.80 23.22
N ASN A 90 5.80 6.61 22.69
CA ASN A 90 4.66 6.09 23.44
C ASN A 90 4.69 4.55 23.56
N LEU A 91 5.57 3.90 22.82
CA LEU A 91 5.69 2.44 22.78
C LEU A 91 6.65 1.93 23.86
N ARG A 92 6.33 0.77 24.46
CA ARG A 92 7.19 0.16 25.49
C ARG A 92 8.49 -0.41 24.91
N ASN A 93 8.41 -0.96 23.72
CA ASN A 93 9.56 -1.47 22.96
C ASN A 93 9.44 -0.92 21.53
N PRO A 94 9.95 0.31 21.28
CA PRO A 94 9.74 1.01 20.01
C PRO A 94 10.14 0.17 18.79
N ASP A 95 11.30 -0.47 18.81
CA ASP A 95 11.80 -1.22 17.66
C ASP A 95 10.94 -2.42 17.30
N ALA A 96 10.57 -3.24 18.30
CA ALA A 96 9.75 -4.41 18.07
C ALA A 96 8.31 -4.02 17.71
N GLN A 97 7.75 -3.04 18.43
CA GLN A 97 6.36 -2.63 18.24
C GLN A 97 6.15 -1.86 16.95
N THR A 98 7.09 -1.02 16.53
CA THR A 98 7.03 -0.37 15.21
C THR A 98 7.07 -1.40 14.07
N THR A 99 7.89 -2.46 14.23
CA THR A 99 7.89 -3.57 13.27
C THR A 99 6.51 -4.26 13.18
N ILE A 100 5.87 -4.54 14.31
CA ILE A 100 4.53 -5.18 14.33
C ILE A 100 3.47 -4.24 13.74
N ILE A 101 3.55 -2.94 14.04
CA ILE A 101 2.68 -1.93 13.46
C ILE A 101 2.85 -1.92 11.93
N ALA A 102 4.08 -1.89 11.42
CA ALA A 102 4.37 -1.92 9.99
C ALA A 102 3.83 -3.18 9.31
N LEU A 103 3.98 -4.35 9.93
CA LEU A 103 3.42 -5.60 9.41
C LEU A 103 1.89 -5.62 9.34
N ALA A 104 1.21 -4.86 10.21
CA ALA A 104 -0.25 -4.87 10.29
C ALA A 104 -0.94 -4.38 9.01
N GLY A 105 -0.40 -3.36 8.36
CA GLY A 105 -0.93 -2.86 7.07
C GLY A 105 -0.82 -3.91 5.97
N MET A 106 0.39 -4.46 5.78
CA MET A 106 0.63 -5.52 4.79
C MET A 106 -0.22 -6.77 5.04
N ALA A 107 -0.33 -7.19 6.32
CA ALA A 107 -1.18 -8.33 6.70
C ALA A 107 -2.65 -8.07 6.38
N THR A 108 -3.14 -6.85 6.58
CA THR A 108 -4.52 -6.47 6.26
C THR A 108 -4.78 -6.62 4.76
N ASN A 109 -3.91 -6.11 3.91
CA ASN A 109 -4.08 -6.24 2.47
C ASN A 109 -4.01 -7.71 2.02
N LEU A 110 -3.12 -8.50 2.60
CA LEU A 110 -3.06 -9.94 2.30
C LEU A 110 -4.38 -10.64 2.71
N VAL A 111 -4.94 -10.32 3.88
CA VAL A 111 -6.24 -10.87 4.31
C VAL A 111 -7.36 -10.46 3.36
N LEU A 112 -7.39 -9.20 2.90
CA LEU A 112 -8.38 -8.72 1.94
C LEU A 112 -8.24 -9.45 0.58
N ALA A 113 -7.02 -9.72 0.14
CA ALA A 113 -6.76 -10.51 -1.06
C ALA A 113 -7.26 -11.96 -0.89
N VAL A 114 -6.97 -12.60 0.24
CA VAL A 114 -7.44 -13.97 0.54
C VAL A 114 -8.98 -14.04 0.56
N ILE A 115 -9.64 -13.06 1.18
CA ILE A 115 -11.12 -12.99 1.20
C ILE A 115 -11.66 -12.87 -0.22
N GLY A 116 -11.09 -11.99 -1.05
CA GLY A 116 -11.50 -11.83 -2.45
C GLY A 116 -11.28 -13.09 -3.27
N ALA A 117 -10.13 -13.75 -3.12
CA ALA A 117 -9.82 -15.01 -3.80
C ALA A 117 -10.75 -16.15 -3.36
N ALA A 118 -11.04 -16.28 -2.07
CA ALA A 118 -12.00 -17.25 -1.56
C ALA A 118 -13.41 -16.99 -2.11
N ALA A 119 -13.84 -15.72 -2.16
CA ALA A 119 -15.12 -15.35 -2.75
C ALA A 119 -15.17 -15.75 -4.26
N LEU A 120 -14.11 -15.46 -5.02
CA LEU A 120 -14.01 -15.79 -6.44
C LEU A 120 -14.11 -17.32 -6.66
N ARG A 121 -13.39 -18.11 -5.87
CA ARG A 121 -13.40 -19.58 -5.95
C ARG A 121 -14.73 -20.20 -5.54
N LEU A 122 -15.28 -19.77 -4.39
CA LEU A 122 -16.51 -20.38 -3.84
C LEU A 122 -17.75 -20.04 -4.66
N THR A 123 -17.80 -18.87 -5.25
CA THR A 123 -18.96 -18.44 -6.04
C THR A 123 -18.87 -18.82 -7.51
N GLY A 124 -17.65 -19.10 -8.03
CA GLY A 124 -17.43 -19.35 -9.46
C GLY A 124 -17.94 -18.22 -10.35
N THR A 125 -18.00 -16.99 -9.79
CA THR A 125 -18.58 -15.83 -10.47
C THR A 125 -17.78 -15.46 -11.71
N THR A 126 -18.52 -15.24 -12.82
CA THR A 126 -18.00 -14.73 -14.08
C THR A 126 -18.59 -13.36 -14.38
N GLY A 127 -18.19 -12.73 -15.46
CA GLY A 127 -18.68 -11.40 -15.84
C GLY A 127 -18.18 -10.32 -14.88
N LEU A 128 -18.96 -9.26 -14.70
CA LEU A 128 -18.54 -8.06 -13.96
C LEU A 128 -18.14 -8.32 -12.49
N VAL A 129 -18.82 -9.23 -11.82
CA VAL A 129 -18.51 -9.55 -10.41
C VAL A 129 -17.20 -10.33 -10.33
N GLY A 130 -16.98 -11.28 -11.21
CA GLY A 130 -15.72 -12.03 -11.29
C GLY A 130 -14.55 -11.12 -11.62
N GLU A 131 -14.72 -10.23 -12.58
CA GLU A 131 -13.71 -9.22 -12.95
C GLU A 131 -13.39 -8.29 -11.77
N PHE A 132 -14.41 -7.78 -11.07
CA PHE A 132 -14.20 -6.96 -9.88
C PHE A 132 -13.42 -7.71 -8.79
N LEU A 133 -13.80 -8.96 -8.48
CA LEU A 133 -13.11 -9.76 -7.47
C LEU A 133 -11.66 -10.06 -7.87
N ALA A 134 -11.39 -10.35 -9.12
CA ALA A 134 -10.02 -10.53 -9.61
C ALA A 134 -9.19 -9.24 -9.45
N ILE A 135 -9.77 -8.08 -9.80
CA ILE A 135 -9.12 -6.77 -9.61
C ILE A 135 -8.92 -6.47 -8.12
N TRP A 136 -9.88 -6.81 -7.26
CA TRP A 136 -9.77 -6.69 -5.80
C TRP A 136 -8.58 -7.49 -5.25
N VAL A 137 -8.45 -8.76 -5.66
CA VAL A 137 -7.32 -9.62 -5.28
C VAL A 137 -6.02 -8.99 -5.75
N PHE A 138 -5.93 -8.68 -7.04
CA PHE A 138 -4.74 -8.08 -7.64
C PHE A 138 -4.32 -6.79 -6.91
N THR A 139 -5.27 -5.89 -6.67
CA THR A 139 -4.98 -4.60 -6.02
C THR A 139 -4.42 -4.77 -4.61
N ASN A 140 -5.01 -5.65 -3.79
CA ASN A 140 -4.55 -5.85 -2.43
C ASN A 140 -3.21 -6.61 -2.37
N VAL A 141 -2.97 -7.54 -3.28
CA VAL A 141 -1.67 -8.18 -3.45
C VAL A 141 -0.63 -7.18 -3.91
N LEU A 142 -0.96 -6.31 -4.85
CA LEU A 142 -0.07 -5.25 -5.34
C LEU A 142 0.32 -4.28 -4.20
N LEU A 143 -0.64 -3.85 -3.37
CA LEU A 143 -0.37 -3.03 -2.20
C LEU A 143 0.60 -3.74 -1.23
N THR A 144 0.37 -5.03 -0.97
CA THR A 144 1.28 -5.83 -0.13
C THR A 144 2.68 -5.90 -0.73
N ALA A 145 2.80 -6.24 -2.02
CA ALA A 145 4.08 -6.35 -2.72
C ALA A 145 4.85 -5.03 -2.73
N PHE A 146 4.13 -3.91 -2.88
CA PHE A 146 4.73 -2.58 -2.83
C PHE A 146 5.31 -2.27 -1.45
N HIS A 147 4.57 -2.55 -0.37
CA HIS A 147 5.00 -2.28 1.00
C HIS A 147 6.09 -3.24 1.52
N ILE A 148 6.39 -4.35 0.81
CA ILE A 148 7.53 -5.23 1.09
C ILE A 148 8.87 -4.58 0.66
N ILE A 149 8.85 -3.58 -0.21
CA ILE A 149 10.07 -2.89 -0.66
C ILE A 149 10.65 -2.09 0.51
N PRO A 150 11.91 -2.33 0.91
CA PRO A 150 12.49 -1.66 2.07
C PRO A 150 13.03 -0.27 1.72
N VAL A 151 12.16 0.61 1.25
CA VAL A 151 12.47 2.01 0.92
C VAL A 151 11.53 2.93 1.69
N PRO A 152 12.03 3.91 2.48
CA PRO A 152 11.15 4.89 3.12
C PRO A 152 10.28 5.61 2.06
N PRO A 153 8.98 5.84 2.33
CA PRO A 153 8.24 5.66 3.58
C PRO A 153 7.49 4.32 3.70
N LEU A 154 7.79 3.33 2.85
CA LEU A 154 7.10 2.04 2.81
C LEU A 154 7.33 1.22 4.10
N ASP A 155 6.40 0.34 4.44
CA ASP A 155 6.38 -0.36 5.73
C ASP A 155 7.61 -1.21 6.01
N ALA A 156 8.11 -1.95 5.01
CA ALA A 156 9.30 -2.76 5.16
C ALA A 156 10.55 -1.93 5.49
N SER A 157 10.54 -0.61 5.24
CA SER A 157 11.61 0.27 5.68
C SER A 157 11.74 0.33 7.20
N LYS A 158 10.61 0.29 7.92
CA LYS A 158 10.57 0.27 9.38
C LYS A 158 11.11 -1.06 9.93
N ILE A 159 10.87 -2.14 9.20
CA ILE A 159 11.41 -3.46 9.53
C ILE A 159 12.92 -3.48 9.33
N LEU A 160 13.41 -2.98 8.18
CA LEU A 160 14.84 -2.92 7.88
C LEU A 160 15.59 -2.02 8.88
N ALA A 161 15.01 -0.85 9.20
CA ALA A 161 15.62 0.12 10.13
C ALA A 161 16.00 -0.51 11.48
N ARG A 162 15.21 -1.49 11.97
CA ARG A 162 15.48 -2.21 13.22
C ARG A 162 16.82 -2.95 13.22
N PHE A 163 17.26 -3.44 12.07
CA PHE A 163 18.49 -4.22 11.94
C PHE A 163 19.72 -3.38 11.59
N LEU A 164 19.53 -2.08 11.35
CA LEU A 164 20.63 -1.17 11.03
C LEU A 164 21.34 -0.68 12.29
N PRO A 165 22.68 -0.52 12.24
CA PRO A 165 23.41 0.13 13.30
C PRO A 165 22.95 1.60 13.46
N PRO A 166 23.05 2.21 14.68
CA PRO A 166 22.42 3.49 14.98
C PRO A 166 22.73 4.62 13.99
N ARG A 167 23.97 4.71 13.51
CA ARG A 167 24.38 5.74 12.53
C ARG A 167 23.70 5.53 11.17
N ALA A 168 23.71 4.30 10.67
CA ALA A 168 23.07 3.95 9.39
C ALA A 168 21.55 4.14 9.47
N ARG A 169 20.95 3.76 10.60
CA ARG A 169 19.53 3.94 10.88
C ARG A 169 19.12 5.41 10.84
N SER A 170 19.85 6.28 11.52
CA SER A 170 19.57 7.73 11.54
C SER A 170 19.60 8.34 10.13
N VAL A 171 20.58 7.96 9.30
CA VAL A 171 20.66 8.41 7.91
C VAL A 171 19.48 7.86 7.11
N TYR A 172 19.17 6.58 7.26
CA TYR A 172 18.10 5.93 6.53
C TYR A 172 16.71 6.50 6.86
N GLU A 173 16.42 6.72 8.15
CA GLU A 173 15.17 7.33 8.62
C GLU A 173 15.06 8.81 8.23
N SER A 174 16.18 9.53 8.06
CA SER A 174 16.17 10.92 7.58
C SER A 174 15.64 11.09 6.16
N TRP A 175 15.55 10.01 5.38
CA TRP A 175 14.98 10.01 4.04
C TRP A 175 13.43 9.94 4.03
N GLU A 176 12.82 9.63 5.17
CA GLU A 176 11.36 9.47 5.27
C GLU A 176 10.55 10.68 4.75
N PRO A 177 10.92 11.95 5.04
CA PRO A 177 10.21 13.11 4.51
C PRO A 177 10.27 13.24 2.97
N PHE A 178 11.29 12.65 2.34
CA PHE A 178 11.48 12.64 0.90
C PHE A 178 11.00 11.35 0.25
N GLY A 179 10.48 10.42 1.03
CA GLY A 179 10.20 9.07 0.61
C GLY A 179 9.22 8.97 -0.57
N ALA A 180 8.17 9.80 -0.59
CA ALA A 180 7.26 9.85 -1.72
C ALA A 180 7.98 10.26 -3.01
N LEU A 181 8.88 11.23 -2.92
CA LEU A 181 9.71 11.67 -4.06
C LEU A 181 10.67 10.55 -4.50
N PHE A 182 11.27 9.82 -3.54
CA PHE A 182 12.12 8.67 -3.87
C PHE A 182 11.35 7.57 -4.58
N VAL A 183 10.16 7.20 -4.07
CA VAL A 183 9.31 6.19 -4.73
C VAL A 183 8.96 6.63 -6.15
N LEU A 184 8.56 7.89 -6.34
CA LEU A 184 8.29 8.44 -7.67
C LEU A 184 9.53 8.44 -8.56
N ALA A 185 10.68 8.90 -8.05
CA ALA A 185 11.93 8.90 -8.81
C ALA A 185 12.32 7.49 -9.26
N ILE A 186 12.18 6.50 -8.39
CA ILE A 186 12.43 5.10 -8.70
C ILE A 186 11.49 4.61 -9.81
N LEU A 187 10.18 4.90 -9.70
CA LEU A 187 9.20 4.51 -10.70
C LEU A 187 9.41 5.17 -12.06
N PHE A 188 9.94 6.40 -12.09
CA PHE A 188 10.20 7.11 -13.34
C PHE A 188 11.57 6.86 -13.95
N LEU A 189 12.63 6.74 -13.11
CA LEU A 189 14.01 6.65 -13.57
C LEU A 189 14.46 5.20 -13.78
N ILE A 190 13.96 4.26 -12.98
CA ILE A 190 14.37 2.86 -12.99
C ILE A 190 13.12 1.96 -12.92
N PRO A 191 12.17 2.11 -13.87
CA PRO A 191 10.89 1.41 -13.76
C PRO A 191 11.04 -0.12 -13.84
N SER A 192 11.88 -0.62 -14.75
CA SER A 192 11.87 -2.05 -15.10
C SER A 192 12.31 -2.99 -13.98
N PRO A 193 13.39 -2.78 -13.19
CA PRO A 193 13.77 -3.75 -12.17
C PRO A 193 12.78 -3.80 -11.00
N ILE A 194 12.28 -2.64 -10.56
CA ILE A 194 11.40 -2.57 -9.39
C ILE A 194 10.00 -3.03 -9.73
N LEU A 195 9.46 -2.57 -10.86
CA LEU A 195 8.18 -3.07 -11.35
C LEU A 195 8.25 -4.58 -11.62
N GLY A 196 9.35 -5.09 -12.18
CA GLY A 196 9.55 -6.51 -12.36
C GLY A 196 9.56 -7.31 -11.05
N ILE A 197 10.16 -6.79 -9.99
CA ILE A 197 10.12 -7.42 -8.66
C ILE A 197 8.70 -7.38 -8.09
N VAL A 198 8.03 -6.23 -8.16
CA VAL A 198 6.63 -6.08 -7.70
C VAL A 198 5.72 -7.01 -8.49
N GLU A 199 5.85 -7.05 -9.81
CA GLU A 199 5.05 -7.93 -10.67
C GLU A 199 5.32 -9.41 -10.39
N ALA A 200 6.57 -9.82 -10.16
CA ALA A 200 6.91 -11.20 -9.82
C ALA A 200 6.31 -11.62 -8.47
N ILE A 201 6.41 -10.75 -7.45
CA ILE A 201 5.82 -11.01 -6.13
C ILE A 201 4.29 -11.02 -6.24
N ALA A 202 3.71 -10.01 -6.89
CA ALA A 202 2.28 -9.89 -7.05
C ALA A 202 1.70 -11.05 -7.87
N GLY A 203 2.33 -11.38 -9.00
CA GLY A 203 1.92 -12.50 -9.86
C GLY A 203 1.96 -13.82 -9.10
N GLY A 204 3.08 -14.13 -8.44
CA GLY A 204 3.20 -15.36 -7.66
C GLY A 204 2.17 -15.49 -6.53
N LEU A 205 1.85 -14.38 -5.84
CA LEU A 205 0.81 -14.38 -4.82
C LEU A 205 -0.61 -14.50 -5.41
N VAL A 206 -0.88 -13.84 -6.53
CA VAL A 206 -2.17 -13.97 -7.22
C VAL A 206 -2.36 -15.40 -7.68
N ASP A 207 -1.36 -16.00 -8.34
CA ASP A 207 -1.41 -17.39 -8.81
C ASP A 207 -1.66 -18.35 -7.64
N LEU A 208 -0.94 -18.18 -6.53
CA LEU A 208 -1.15 -18.98 -5.31
C LEU A 208 -2.58 -18.86 -4.75
N LEU A 209 -3.14 -17.66 -4.79
CA LEU A 209 -4.46 -17.36 -4.21
C LEU A 209 -5.59 -17.76 -5.16
N THR A 210 -5.37 -17.80 -6.48
CA THR A 210 -6.42 -18.03 -7.48
C THR A 210 -6.31 -19.39 -8.20
N ALA A 211 -5.18 -20.11 -8.06
CA ALA A 211 -5.01 -21.49 -8.50
C ALA A 211 -5.87 -22.45 -7.67
#